data_4fa5979bc76205831d41efa231b92516
#
_entry.id   4fa5979bc76205831d41efa231b92516
#
_cell.length_a   1.000
_cell.length_b   1.000
_cell.length_c   1.000
_cell.angle_alpha   90.00
_cell.angle_beta   90.00
_cell.angle_gamma   90.00
#
_symmetry.space_group_name_H-M   'P 1'
#
loop_
_entity.id
_entity.type
_entity.pdbx_description
1 polymer ?
#
loop_
_entity_poly.entity_id
_entity_poly.type
_entity_poly.pdbx_seq_one_letter_code
_entity_poly.pdbx_strand_id
1 'polypeptide(L)'
;MSEDENWVLTTPAPPGVREAYGAAPSQHVWIRRPPGNERLRTLVMIHGGYWRSAYDAEHVGHLCADLARRGWATVALEYRRIGEAGGAWPGTLTDVSAALDALTGLAAKHGLDLGRSAWMGHSAGGHLALWAVTRSSAPGALKRPGWRPRRLVGLAPVSDLVEADRLELSRHVTLELLGGSAREQAARYADGSPAAHLPLRVQTVVIHGTKDNVVPLAMNRSFVDRARKAGDDIRLVMPEDADHFDVIDPKSKVWAQVVDVLGTP
;
A
#
# COMPACT_ATOMS: atom_id res chain seq x y z
N MET A 1 9.09 12.21 -15.58
CA MET A 1 8.66 13.47 -14.92
C MET A 1 9.37 13.56 -13.58
N SER A 2 9.82 14.75 -13.14
CA SER A 2 10.25 14.93 -11.76
C SER A 2 9.02 14.84 -10.84
N GLU A 3 9.21 14.50 -9.54
CA GLU A 3 8.11 14.47 -8.57
C GLU A 3 7.39 15.84 -8.51
N ASP A 4 8.15 16.94 -8.65
CA ASP A 4 7.63 18.32 -8.62
C ASP A 4 6.71 18.67 -9.81
N GLU A 5 6.76 17.92 -10.91
CA GLU A 5 5.92 18.12 -12.09
C GLU A 5 4.71 17.19 -12.15
N ASN A 6 4.62 16.21 -11.24
CA ASN A 6 3.54 15.23 -11.26
C ASN A 6 2.25 15.82 -10.66
N TRP A 7 1.24 16.04 -11.50
CA TRP A 7 -0.03 16.62 -11.09
C TRP A 7 -0.74 15.85 -9.97
N VAL A 8 -0.53 14.55 -9.88
CA VAL A 8 -1.11 13.69 -8.82
C VAL A 8 -0.59 14.11 -7.44
N LEU A 9 0.65 14.60 -7.37
CA LEU A 9 1.29 15.03 -6.13
C LEU A 9 1.09 16.52 -5.85
N THR A 10 0.85 17.34 -6.88
CA THR A 10 0.82 18.80 -6.76
C THR A 10 -0.59 19.40 -6.77
N THR A 11 -1.59 18.62 -7.18
CA THR A 11 -2.98 19.05 -7.25
C THR A 11 -3.78 18.45 -6.10
N PRO A 12 -4.52 19.24 -5.30
CA PRO A 12 -5.37 18.70 -4.24
C PRO A 12 -6.38 17.68 -4.78
N ALA A 13 -6.49 16.54 -4.13
CA ALA A 13 -7.46 15.52 -4.50
C ALA A 13 -8.88 15.90 -4.06
N PRO A 14 -9.93 15.40 -4.75
CA PRO A 14 -11.31 15.57 -4.27
C PRO A 14 -11.46 15.09 -2.82
N PRO A 15 -12.20 15.85 -1.97
CA PRO A 15 -12.30 15.54 -0.55
C PRO A 15 -12.98 14.19 -0.28
N GLY A 16 -12.71 13.60 0.87
CA GLY A 16 -13.38 12.44 1.42
C GLY A 16 -13.89 12.72 2.83
N VAL A 17 -14.60 11.75 3.41
CA VAL A 17 -14.97 11.78 4.83
C VAL A 17 -13.78 11.28 5.64
N ARG A 18 -13.34 12.07 6.61
CA ARG A 18 -12.23 11.72 7.51
C ARG A 18 -12.77 11.00 8.74
N GLU A 19 -12.21 9.83 9.06
CA GLU A 19 -12.52 9.06 10.27
C GLU A 19 -11.21 8.73 11.00
N ALA A 20 -11.13 9.06 12.28
CA ALA A 20 -9.96 8.75 13.10
C ALA A 20 -10.01 7.27 13.57
N TYR A 21 -8.85 6.61 13.59
CA TYR A 21 -8.69 5.29 14.21
C TYR A 21 -7.75 5.31 15.42
N GLY A 22 -7.15 6.47 15.72
CA GLY A 22 -6.29 6.68 16.88
C GLY A 22 -6.19 8.15 17.25
N ALA A 23 -5.37 8.47 18.24
CA ALA A 23 -5.27 9.82 18.80
C ALA A 23 -4.30 10.74 18.06
N ALA A 24 -3.32 10.18 17.32
CA ALA A 24 -2.36 11.01 16.59
C ALA A 24 -2.99 11.62 15.33
N PRO A 25 -2.54 12.81 14.89
CA PRO A 25 -3.08 13.49 13.70
C PRO A 25 -3.09 12.63 12.45
N SER A 26 -2.06 11.80 12.23
CA SER A 26 -1.93 10.89 11.10
C SER A 26 -2.64 9.55 11.29
N GLN A 27 -3.35 9.34 12.42
CA GLN A 27 -4.13 8.12 12.65
C GLN A 27 -5.57 8.28 12.19
N HIS A 28 -5.77 8.38 10.87
CA HIS A 28 -7.10 8.50 10.26
C HIS A 28 -7.17 7.82 8.90
N VAL A 29 -8.38 7.70 8.38
CA VAL A 29 -8.66 7.25 7.02
C VAL A 29 -9.52 8.27 6.29
N TRP A 30 -9.37 8.34 4.97
CA TRP A 30 -10.24 9.11 4.08
C TRP A 30 -11.16 8.17 3.31
N ILE A 31 -12.47 8.33 3.49
CA ILE A 31 -13.49 7.48 2.85
C ILE A 31 -14.16 8.26 1.73
N ARG A 32 -14.18 7.70 0.53
CA ARG A 32 -14.90 8.23 -0.64
C ARG A 32 -15.80 7.14 -1.19
N ARG A 33 -17.04 7.49 -1.51
CA ARG A 33 -17.98 6.55 -2.10
C ARG A 33 -18.96 7.30 -3.02
N PRO A 34 -19.56 6.61 -4.01
CA PRO A 34 -20.66 7.18 -4.77
C PRO A 34 -21.86 7.46 -3.85
N PRO A 35 -22.77 8.36 -4.27
CA PRO A 35 -24.05 8.58 -3.56
C PRO A 35 -24.84 7.29 -3.40
N GLY A 36 -25.65 7.22 -2.33
CA GLY A 36 -26.51 6.07 -2.04
C GLY A 36 -26.17 5.39 -0.72
N ASN A 37 -27.05 4.47 -0.29
CA ASN A 37 -26.92 3.75 0.99
C ASN A 37 -26.52 2.27 0.81
N GLU A 38 -26.22 1.84 -0.39
CA GLU A 38 -25.85 0.46 -0.69
C GLU A 38 -24.52 0.08 -0.06
N ARG A 39 -24.35 -1.19 0.26
CA ARG A 39 -23.04 -1.74 0.64
C ARG A 39 -22.22 -1.96 -0.62
N LEU A 40 -21.11 -1.23 -0.72
CA LEU A 40 -20.23 -1.26 -1.88
C LEU A 40 -18.97 -2.07 -1.59
N ARG A 41 -18.47 -2.76 -2.60
CA ARG A 41 -17.15 -3.39 -2.54
C ARG A 41 -16.13 -2.35 -2.11
N THR A 42 -15.28 -2.73 -1.18
CA THR A 42 -14.36 -1.79 -0.53
C THR A 42 -12.96 -1.93 -1.09
N LEU A 43 -12.39 -0.83 -1.55
CA LEU A 43 -10.97 -0.73 -1.84
C LEU A 43 -10.27 0.00 -0.71
N VAL A 44 -9.35 -0.68 -0.04
CA VAL A 44 -8.44 -0.04 0.90
C VAL A 44 -7.17 0.32 0.16
N MET A 45 -6.78 1.60 0.20
CA MET A 45 -5.58 2.13 -0.45
C MET A 45 -4.58 2.63 0.57
N ILE A 46 -3.31 2.21 0.44
CA ILE A 46 -2.19 2.64 1.27
C ILE A 46 -1.21 3.43 0.41
N HIS A 47 -0.96 4.68 0.81
CA HIS A 47 -0.13 5.59 0.04
C HIS A 47 1.38 5.30 0.15
N GLY A 48 2.13 5.76 -0.84
CA GLY A 48 3.59 5.71 -0.89
C GLY A 48 4.28 6.89 -0.19
N GLY A 49 5.46 7.26 -0.69
CA GLY A 49 6.24 8.38 -0.17
C GLY A 49 7.37 7.97 0.78
N TYR A 50 8.00 6.82 0.53
CA TYR A 50 9.17 6.34 1.29
C TYR A 50 8.97 6.28 2.80
N TRP A 51 7.73 6.11 3.27
CA TRP A 51 7.35 6.17 4.69
C TRP A 51 7.71 7.50 5.38
N ARG A 52 8.06 8.57 4.64
CA ARG A 52 8.43 9.90 5.17
C ARG A 52 7.26 10.84 5.26
N SER A 53 7.25 11.71 6.26
CA SER A 53 6.19 12.68 6.53
C SER A 53 6.01 13.78 5.48
N ALA A 54 6.90 13.85 4.49
CA ALA A 54 6.77 14.74 3.34
C ALA A 54 5.60 14.36 2.41
N TYR A 55 5.07 13.15 2.50
CA TYR A 55 3.97 12.63 1.70
C TYR A 55 2.87 12.08 2.60
N ASP A 56 1.62 12.22 2.19
CA ASP A 56 0.45 11.78 2.93
C ASP A 56 -0.57 11.07 2.02
N ALA A 57 -1.78 10.81 2.52
CA ALA A 57 -2.83 10.12 1.78
C ALA A 57 -3.37 10.91 0.55
N GLU A 58 -3.06 12.21 0.42
CA GLU A 58 -3.35 13.00 -0.79
C GLU A 58 -2.68 12.39 -2.03
N HIS A 59 -1.50 11.80 -1.85
CA HIS A 59 -0.74 11.05 -2.86
C HIS A 59 -1.61 10.08 -3.68
N VAL A 60 -2.60 9.48 -3.09
CA VAL A 60 -3.50 8.50 -3.74
C VAL A 60 -4.95 8.97 -3.81
N GLY A 61 -5.18 10.22 -3.47
CA GLY A 61 -6.54 10.80 -3.41
C GLY A 61 -7.24 10.83 -4.76
N HIS A 62 -6.53 11.16 -5.85
CA HIS A 62 -7.07 11.18 -7.22
C HIS A 62 -7.47 9.77 -7.69
N LEU A 63 -6.62 8.77 -7.44
CA LEU A 63 -6.91 7.37 -7.70
C LEU A 63 -8.17 6.92 -6.95
N CYS A 64 -8.26 7.20 -5.65
CA CYS A 64 -9.41 6.87 -4.83
C CYS A 64 -10.69 7.54 -5.33
N ALA A 65 -10.62 8.81 -5.73
CA ALA A 65 -11.77 9.54 -6.27
C ALA A 65 -12.24 8.98 -7.62
N ASP A 66 -11.32 8.57 -8.51
CA ASP A 66 -11.69 7.93 -9.78
C ASP A 66 -12.38 6.57 -9.55
N LEU A 67 -11.82 5.75 -8.69
CA LEU A 67 -12.41 4.45 -8.36
C LEU A 67 -13.76 4.58 -7.63
N ALA A 68 -13.94 5.63 -6.82
CA ALA A 68 -15.26 5.91 -6.23
C ALA A 68 -16.30 6.25 -7.31
N ARG A 69 -15.94 7.04 -8.34
CA ARG A 69 -16.84 7.28 -9.49
C ARG A 69 -17.17 6.01 -10.27
N ARG A 70 -16.31 5.01 -10.22
CA ARG A 70 -16.51 3.68 -10.83
C ARG A 70 -17.27 2.70 -9.93
N GLY A 71 -17.82 3.14 -8.79
CA GLY A 71 -18.69 2.32 -7.93
C GLY A 71 -18.01 1.63 -6.76
N TRP A 72 -16.74 1.92 -6.46
CA TRP A 72 -16.07 1.43 -5.27
C TRP A 72 -16.29 2.33 -4.05
N ALA A 73 -16.42 1.74 -2.87
CA ALA A 73 -16.13 2.48 -1.64
C ALA A 73 -14.61 2.46 -1.43
N THR A 74 -13.95 3.62 -1.53
CA THR A 74 -12.49 3.71 -1.36
C THR A 74 -12.14 4.25 0.01
N VAL A 75 -11.14 3.65 0.63
CA VAL A 75 -10.61 4.02 1.95
C VAL A 75 -9.11 4.23 1.82
N ALA A 76 -8.64 5.48 1.79
CA ALA A 76 -7.22 5.79 1.82
C ALA A 76 -6.74 5.87 3.28
N LEU A 77 -5.77 5.03 3.64
CA LEU A 77 -5.17 5.01 4.96
C LEU A 77 -4.08 6.07 5.06
N GLU A 78 -4.14 6.86 6.14
CA GLU A 78 -3.03 7.64 6.64
C GLU A 78 -2.39 6.90 7.83
N TYR A 79 -1.11 7.08 8.05
CA TYR A 79 -0.35 6.41 9.11
C TYR A 79 0.81 7.30 9.58
N ARG A 80 1.29 7.12 10.81
CA ARG A 80 2.47 7.86 11.30
C ARG A 80 3.72 7.43 10.54
N ARG A 81 4.47 8.40 10.07
CA ARG A 81 5.62 8.26 9.16
C ARG A 81 6.94 8.61 9.85
N ILE A 82 8.04 8.32 9.20
CA ILE A 82 9.36 8.82 9.58
C ILE A 82 9.29 10.35 9.70
N GLY A 83 9.78 10.91 10.80
CA GLY A 83 9.69 12.34 11.13
C GLY A 83 8.50 12.71 12.02
N GLU A 84 7.55 11.82 12.25
CA GLU A 84 6.42 12.02 13.16
C GLU A 84 6.63 11.29 14.50
N ALA A 85 6.10 11.84 15.59
CA ALA A 85 6.18 11.21 16.90
C ALA A 85 5.53 9.82 16.90
N GLY A 86 6.32 8.80 17.19
CA GLY A 86 5.88 7.40 17.16
C GLY A 86 5.72 6.79 15.77
N GLY A 87 6.18 7.48 14.72
CA GLY A 87 6.34 6.90 13.37
C GLY A 87 7.56 5.99 13.24
N ALA A 88 7.90 5.59 12.01
CA ALA A 88 8.90 4.56 11.74
C ALA A 88 8.59 3.24 12.47
N TRP A 89 9.59 2.41 12.74
CA TRP A 89 9.42 1.15 13.45
C TRP A 89 9.16 1.35 14.95
N PRO A 90 8.16 0.68 15.55
CA PRO A 90 7.16 -0.18 14.92
C PRO A 90 5.89 0.59 14.51
N GLY A 91 5.82 1.89 14.77
CA GLY A 91 4.62 2.71 14.72
C GLY A 91 3.94 2.72 13.34
N THR A 92 4.69 2.92 12.25
CA THR A 92 4.16 2.91 10.89
C THR A 92 3.42 1.60 10.57
N LEU A 93 4.02 0.46 10.89
CA LEU A 93 3.42 -0.85 10.60
C LEU A 93 2.23 -1.15 11.52
N THR A 94 2.34 -0.79 12.80
CA THR A 94 1.24 -0.99 13.78
C THR A 94 0.05 -0.10 13.47
N ASP A 95 0.26 1.11 12.94
CA ASP A 95 -0.81 2.01 12.52
C ASP A 95 -1.58 1.43 11.34
N VAL A 96 -0.91 0.87 10.34
CA VAL A 96 -1.59 0.19 9.23
C VAL A 96 -2.44 -0.97 9.73
N SER A 97 -1.93 -1.78 10.66
CA SER A 97 -2.69 -2.86 11.26
C SER A 97 -3.92 -2.36 12.02
N ALA A 98 -3.74 -1.30 12.83
CA ALA A 98 -4.82 -0.68 13.61
C ALA A 98 -5.88 -0.02 12.71
N ALA A 99 -5.46 0.68 11.65
CA ALA A 99 -6.36 1.28 10.68
C ALA A 99 -7.25 0.23 9.99
N LEU A 100 -6.63 -0.87 9.54
CA LEU A 100 -7.36 -1.98 8.91
C LEU A 100 -8.35 -2.63 9.90
N ASP A 101 -7.96 -2.87 11.15
CA ASP A 101 -8.85 -3.42 12.16
C ASP A 101 -10.03 -2.47 12.48
N ALA A 102 -9.77 -1.14 12.53
CA ALA A 102 -10.80 -0.13 12.78
C ALA A 102 -11.90 -0.09 11.70
N LEU A 103 -11.58 -0.48 10.45
CA LEU A 103 -12.58 -0.54 9.38
C LEU A 103 -13.73 -1.49 9.70
N THR A 104 -13.53 -2.51 10.54
CA THR A 104 -14.62 -3.40 10.98
C THR A 104 -15.71 -2.66 11.73
N GLY A 105 -15.34 -1.68 12.56
CA GLY A 105 -16.28 -0.80 13.26
C GLY A 105 -16.91 0.27 12.36
N LEU A 106 -16.19 0.74 11.33
CA LEU A 106 -16.67 1.77 10.41
C LEU A 106 -17.53 1.22 9.27
N ALA A 107 -17.51 -0.11 9.05
CA ALA A 107 -18.11 -0.73 7.89
C ALA A 107 -19.63 -0.46 7.77
N ALA A 108 -20.38 -0.59 8.87
CA ALA A 108 -21.82 -0.33 8.86
C ALA A 108 -22.14 1.16 8.64
N LYS A 109 -21.40 2.05 9.29
CA LYS A 109 -21.56 3.51 9.19
C LYS A 109 -21.37 4.03 7.76
N HIS A 110 -20.43 3.46 7.04
CA HIS A 110 -20.03 3.93 5.72
C HIS A 110 -20.40 3.00 4.57
N GLY A 111 -21.20 1.97 4.81
CA GLY A 111 -21.63 1.01 3.78
C GLY A 111 -20.46 0.27 3.12
N LEU A 112 -19.42 -0.07 3.91
CA LEU A 112 -18.27 -0.81 3.41
C LEU A 112 -18.54 -2.31 3.42
N ASP A 113 -18.31 -2.98 2.29
CA ASP A 113 -18.35 -4.44 2.23
C ASP A 113 -16.93 -5.02 2.31
N LEU A 114 -16.48 -5.26 3.54
CA LEU A 114 -15.15 -5.83 3.78
C LEU A 114 -15.04 -7.28 3.30
N GLY A 115 -16.14 -8.00 3.19
CA GLY A 115 -16.19 -9.36 2.65
C GLY A 115 -15.94 -9.42 1.14
N ARG A 116 -16.14 -8.31 0.42
CA ARG A 116 -15.83 -8.12 -1.00
C ARG A 116 -14.77 -7.05 -1.17
N SER A 117 -13.72 -7.06 -0.36
CA SER A 117 -12.67 -6.03 -0.39
C SER A 117 -11.47 -6.41 -1.22
N ALA A 118 -10.80 -5.39 -1.74
CA ALA A 118 -9.44 -5.43 -2.24
C ALA A 118 -8.56 -4.48 -1.42
N TRP A 119 -7.30 -4.85 -1.21
CA TRP A 119 -6.30 -3.91 -0.71
C TRP A 119 -5.34 -3.55 -1.84
N MET A 120 -4.97 -2.31 -1.89
CA MET A 120 -4.04 -1.76 -2.87
C MET A 120 -3.02 -0.89 -2.15
N GLY A 121 -1.78 -0.89 -2.61
CA GLY A 121 -0.78 0.01 -2.06
C GLY A 121 0.23 0.39 -3.11
N HIS A 122 0.68 1.64 -3.06
CA HIS A 122 1.68 2.19 -3.97
C HIS A 122 3.04 2.30 -3.29
N SER A 123 4.12 1.84 -3.96
CA SER A 123 5.49 2.05 -3.49
C SER A 123 5.71 1.56 -2.04
N ALA A 124 6.07 2.43 -1.11
CA ALA A 124 6.12 2.17 0.33
C ALA A 124 4.77 1.69 0.89
N GLY A 125 3.64 2.21 0.40
CA GLY A 125 2.30 1.70 0.75
C GLY A 125 2.03 0.31 0.19
N GLY A 126 2.62 -0.02 -0.96
CA GLY A 126 2.62 -1.38 -1.51
C GLY A 126 3.36 -2.37 -0.61
N HIS A 127 4.49 -1.95 -0.04
CA HIS A 127 5.17 -2.70 1.03
C HIS A 127 4.23 -2.97 2.20
N LEU A 128 3.59 -1.91 2.73
CA LEU A 128 2.70 -2.01 3.89
C LEU A 128 1.48 -2.91 3.62
N ALA A 129 0.90 -2.85 2.42
CA ALA A 129 -0.21 -3.71 2.02
C ALA A 129 0.21 -5.19 1.91
N LEU A 130 1.35 -5.45 1.28
CA LEU A 130 1.94 -6.80 1.20
C LEU A 130 2.27 -7.34 2.59
N TRP A 131 2.88 -6.52 3.46
CA TRP A 131 3.20 -6.91 4.83
C TRP A 131 1.94 -7.22 5.63
N ALA A 132 0.90 -6.40 5.53
CA ALA A 132 -0.32 -6.56 6.32
C ALA A 132 -1.07 -7.87 6.03
N VAL A 133 -0.95 -8.44 4.83
CA VAL A 133 -1.56 -9.74 4.51
C VAL A 133 -0.70 -10.94 4.94
N THR A 134 0.57 -10.74 5.31
CA THR A 134 1.42 -11.86 5.73
C THR A 134 0.98 -12.42 7.09
N ARG A 135 1.47 -13.59 7.42
CA ARG A 135 1.27 -14.19 8.75
C ARG A 135 2.64 -14.48 9.33
N SER A 136 2.87 -14.00 10.53
CA SER A 136 4.08 -14.32 11.27
C SER A 136 3.69 -14.97 12.59
N SER A 137 4.34 -16.09 12.91
CA SER A 137 4.26 -16.75 14.21
C SER A 137 5.54 -16.59 15.02
N ALA A 138 6.48 -15.76 14.53
CA ALA A 138 7.73 -15.53 15.24
C ALA A 138 7.46 -14.82 16.58
N PRO A 139 8.16 -15.19 17.67
CA PRO A 139 8.06 -14.47 18.93
C PRO A 139 8.42 -12.98 18.76
N GLY A 140 7.59 -12.09 19.30
CA GLY A 140 7.80 -10.66 19.18
C GLY A 140 7.43 -10.03 17.84
N ALA A 141 6.92 -10.81 16.89
CA ALA A 141 6.42 -10.29 15.63
C ALA A 141 5.25 -9.30 15.81
N LEU A 142 5.21 -8.26 14.96
CA LEU A 142 4.13 -7.30 14.98
C LEU A 142 2.79 -7.94 14.63
N LYS A 143 1.73 -7.48 15.33
CA LYS A 143 0.37 -7.93 15.04
C LYS A 143 -0.04 -7.54 13.62
N ARG A 144 -0.58 -8.50 12.88
CA ARG A 144 -1.25 -8.30 11.59
C ARG A 144 -2.75 -8.06 11.80
N PRO A 145 -3.45 -7.40 10.86
CA PRO A 145 -4.90 -7.17 10.98
C PRO A 145 -5.68 -8.47 11.10
N GLY A 146 -6.82 -8.41 11.80
CA GLY A 146 -7.67 -9.57 12.08
C GLY A 146 -8.40 -10.12 10.85
N TRP A 147 -8.52 -9.34 9.77
CA TRP A 147 -9.21 -9.72 8.54
C TRP A 147 -8.30 -9.54 7.31
N ARG A 148 -8.72 -10.06 6.16
CA ARG A 148 -7.92 -10.10 4.94
C ARG A 148 -8.78 -9.74 3.71
N PRO A 149 -8.20 -9.14 2.67
CA PRO A 149 -8.90 -8.85 1.43
C PRO A 149 -9.09 -10.15 0.61
N ARG A 150 -9.99 -10.10 -0.36
CA ARG A 150 -10.07 -11.14 -1.41
C ARG A 150 -8.97 -10.99 -2.45
N ARG A 151 -8.50 -9.77 -2.66
CA ARG A 151 -7.46 -9.44 -3.64
C ARG A 151 -6.49 -8.40 -3.08
N LEU A 152 -5.24 -8.55 -3.45
CA LEU A 152 -4.17 -7.62 -3.12
C LEU A 152 -3.55 -7.08 -4.43
N VAL A 153 -3.35 -5.77 -4.51
CA VAL A 153 -2.71 -5.12 -5.65
C VAL A 153 -1.53 -4.29 -5.16
N GLY A 154 -0.34 -4.64 -5.58
CA GLY A 154 0.87 -3.84 -5.36
C GLY A 154 1.17 -2.99 -6.58
N LEU A 155 1.13 -1.67 -6.44
CA LEU A 155 1.53 -0.72 -7.47
C LEU A 155 2.98 -0.31 -7.21
N ALA A 156 3.91 -0.81 -8.01
CA ALA A 156 5.36 -0.62 -7.87
C ALA A 156 5.85 -0.78 -6.41
N PRO A 157 5.48 -1.87 -5.68
CA PRO A 157 5.73 -1.97 -4.25
C PRO A 157 7.21 -2.14 -3.91
N VAL A 158 7.64 -1.67 -2.74
CA VAL A 158 8.91 -2.10 -2.13
C VAL A 158 8.67 -3.46 -1.47
N SER A 159 8.84 -4.54 -2.22
CA SER A 159 8.41 -5.89 -1.80
C SER A 159 9.42 -6.64 -0.93
N ASP A 160 10.68 -6.15 -0.87
CA ASP A 160 11.75 -6.76 -0.07
C ASP A 160 12.61 -5.67 0.58
N LEU A 161 12.51 -5.53 1.92
CA LEU A 161 13.27 -4.52 2.66
C LEU A 161 14.77 -4.81 2.73
N VAL A 162 15.18 -6.08 2.73
CA VAL A 162 16.60 -6.45 2.72
C VAL A 162 17.23 -6.05 1.39
N GLU A 163 16.54 -6.30 0.29
CA GLU A 163 16.99 -5.85 -1.02
C GLU A 163 16.97 -4.32 -1.15
N ALA A 164 15.95 -3.65 -0.56
CA ALA A 164 15.88 -2.20 -0.52
C ALA A 164 17.06 -1.57 0.24
N ASP A 165 17.50 -2.19 1.35
CA ASP A 165 18.68 -1.80 2.10
C ASP A 165 19.96 -1.98 1.27
N ARG A 166 20.12 -3.15 0.65
CA ARG A 166 21.26 -3.47 -0.22
C ARG A 166 21.40 -2.49 -1.40
N LEU A 167 20.27 -2.04 -1.92
CA LEU A 167 20.19 -1.08 -3.04
C LEU A 167 20.24 0.39 -2.59
N GLU A 168 20.39 0.64 -1.30
CA GLU A 168 20.45 1.99 -0.71
C GLU A 168 19.26 2.89 -1.13
N LEU A 169 18.06 2.27 -1.27
CA LEU A 169 16.88 2.92 -1.82
C LEU A 169 16.60 4.25 -1.12
N SER A 170 16.35 5.31 -1.91
CA SER A 170 16.06 6.65 -1.41
C SER A 170 17.03 7.12 -0.31
N ARG A 171 18.34 6.99 -0.54
CA ARG A 171 19.40 7.37 0.42
C ARG A 171 19.25 6.61 1.74
N HIS A 172 19.18 5.27 1.67
CA HIS A 172 19.06 4.38 2.83
C HIS A 172 17.81 4.59 3.69
N VAL A 173 16.65 4.87 3.08
CA VAL A 173 15.39 5.11 3.82
C VAL A 173 14.98 3.96 4.73
N THR A 174 15.41 2.73 4.42
CA THR A 174 15.17 1.56 5.28
C THR A 174 15.86 1.67 6.64
N LEU A 175 17.03 2.33 6.73
CA LEU A 175 17.70 2.60 7.99
C LEU A 175 16.87 3.57 8.84
N GLU A 176 16.28 4.59 8.22
CA GLU A 176 15.37 5.52 8.92
C GLU A 176 14.11 4.80 9.40
N LEU A 177 13.53 3.94 8.56
CA LEU A 177 12.32 3.19 8.90
C LEU A 177 12.55 2.19 10.03
N LEU A 178 13.64 1.43 9.97
CA LEU A 178 13.87 0.28 10.86
C LEU A 178 14.91 0.55 11.96
N GLY A 179 15.54 1.75 11.95
CA GLY A 179 16.51 2.18 12.96
C GLY A 179 17.87 1.53 12.81
N GLY A 180 18.28 1.18 11.59
CA GLY A 180 19.57 0.59 11.25
C GLY A 180 19.50 -0.34 10.03
N SER A 181 20.65 -0.85 9.60
CA SER A 181 20.79 -1.75 8.45
C SER A 181 20.19 -3.14 8.70
N ALA A 182 20.02 -3.90 7.63
CA ALA A 182 19.55 -5.30 7.72
C ALA A 182 20.48 -6.17 8.57
N ARG A 183 21.75 -5.85 8.65
CA ARG A 183 22.71 -6.53 9.52
C ARG A 183 22.51 -6.19 11.00
N GLU A 184 22.24 -4.92 11.32
CA GLU A 184 22.09 -4.43 12.69
C GLU A 184 20.71 -4.74 13.27
N GLN A 185 19.67 -4.67 12.44
CA GLN A 185 18.27 -4.84 12.81
C GLN A 185 17.62 -6.07 12.17
N ALA A 186 18.36 -7.17 12.07
CA ALA A 186 17.94 -8.38 11.35
C ALA A 186 16.52 -8.85 11.71
N ALA A 187 16.14 -8.78 13.00
CA ALA A 187 14.80 -9.17 13.46
C ALA A 187 13.70 -8.23 12.92
N ARG A 188 13.96 -6.93 12.84
CA ARG A 188 13.01 -5.94 12.30
C ARG A 188 12.84 -6.11 10.80
N TYR A 189 13.92 -6.35 10.06
CA TYR A 189 13.85 -6.67 8.63
C TYR A 189 13.12 -8.00 8.39
N ALA A 190 13.38 -9.01 9.21
CA ALA A 190 12.69 -10.29 9.09
C ALA A 190 11.18 -10.17 9.36
N ASP A 191 10.74 -9.37 10.35
CA ASP A 191 9.31 -9.16 10.60
C ASP A 191 8.68 -8.15 9.63
N GLY A 192 9.39 -7.10 9.25
CA GLY A 192 8.88 -6.03 8.39
C GLY A 192 8.85 -6.37 6.90
N SER A 193 9.72 -7.26 6.38
CA SER A 193 9.82 -7.53 4.95
C SER A 193 8.77 -8.54 4.47
N PRO A 194 7.87 -8.19 3.52
CA PRO A 194 6.91 -9.15 2.95
C PRO A 194 7.60 -10.38 2.37
N ALA A 195 8.76 -10.21 1.75
CA ALA A 195 9.52 -11.28 1.13
C ALA A 195 10.01 -12.36 2.12
N ALA A 196 10.06 -12.05 3.42
CA ALA A 196 10.42 -13.00 4.47
C ALA A 196 9.24 -13.90 4.90
N HIS A 197 8.00 -13.59 4.47
CA HIS A 197 6.78 -14.24 4.95
C HIS A 197 5.94 -14.88 3.85
N LEU A 198 6.56 -15.27 2.75
CA LEU A 198 5.89 -16.01 1.68
C LEU A 198 5.51 -17.43 2.16
N PRO A 199 4.37 -17.98 1.76
CA PRO A 199 3.39 -17.43 0.81
C PRO A 199 2.42 -16.42 1.44
N LEU A 200 1.94 -15.48 0.61
CA LEU A 200 0.94 -14.45 0.98
C LEU A 200 -0.45 -15.05 1.21
N ARG A 201 -0.81 -16.09 0.46
CA ARG A 201 -2.10 -16.81 0.52
C ARG A 201 -3.31 -15.91 0.25
N VAL A 202 -3.17 -14.98 -0.66
CA VAL A 202 -4.22 -14.11 -1.19
C VAL A 202 -3.95 -13.87 -2.68
N GLN A 203 -5.00 -13.82 -3.50
CA GLN A 203 -4.82 -13.50 -4.90
C GLN A 203 -4.14 -12.14 -5.04
N THR A 204 -2.96 -12.11 -5.66
CA THR A 204 -2.13 -10.91 -5.70
C THR A 204 -1.79 -10.52 -7.14
N VAL A 205 -1.84 -9.23 -7.42
CA VAL A 205 -1.32 -8.66 -8.67
C VAL A 205 -0.31 -7.59 -8.31
N VAL A 206 0.88 -7.68 -8.89
CA VAL A 206 1.87 -6.61 -8.86
C VAL A 206 1.84 -5.93 -10.22
N ILE A 207 1.66 -4.61 -10.23
CA ILE A 207 1.77 -3.77 -11.44
C ILE A 207 3.01 -2.91 -11.29
N HIS A 208 3.92 -2.95 -12.26
CA HIS A 208 5.18 -2.24 -12.19
C HIS A 208 5.62 -1.75 -13.55
N GLY A 209 5.74 -0.45 -13.72
CA GLY A 209 6.14 0.18 -14.98
C GLY A 209 7.56 -0.20 -15.42
N THR A 210 7.77 -0.38 -16.72
CA THR A 210 9.08 -0.80 -17.23
C THR A 210 10.13 0.32 -17.19
N LYS A 211 9.70 1.58 -17.03
CA LYS A 211 10.57 2.76 -16.87
C LYS A 211 10.58 3.32 -15.44
N ASP A 212 10.14 2.52 -14.47
CA ASP A 212 10.25 2.90 -13.06
C ASP A 212 11.72 3.07 -12.66
N ASN A 213 12.09 4.29 -12.32
CA ASN A 213 13.44 4.69 -11.87
C ASN A 213 13.52 4.91 -10.35
N VAL A 214 12.44 4.63 -9.62
CA VAL A 214 12.29 4.84 -8.18
C VAL A 214 12.43 3.52 -7.42
N VAL A 215 11.66 2.51 -7.81
CA VAL A 215 11.78 1.14 -7.29
C VAL A 215 12.24 0.23 -8.42
N PRO A 216 13.38 -0.48 -8.28
CA PRO A 216 13.87 -1.35 -9.35
C PRO A 216 12.89 -2.49 -9.67
N LEU A 217 12.47 -2.60 -10.94
CA LEU A 217 11.57 -3.67 -11.42
C LEU A 217 12.09 -5.07 -11.07
N ALA A 218 13.42 -5.26 -11.04
CA ALA A 218 14.07 -6.53 -10.70
C ALA A 218 13.68 -7.03 -9.30
N MET A 219 13.46 -6.12 -8.32
CA MET A 219 12.99 -6.47 -6.98
C MET A 219 11.64 -7.19 -7.06
N ASN A 220 10.69 -6.63 -7.81
CA ASN A 220 9.35 -7.20 -7.92
C ASN A 220 9.29 -8.44 -8.82
N ARG A 221 10.16 -8.56 -9.83
CA ARG A 221 10.33 -9.82 -10.58
C ARG A 221 10.79 -10.94 -9.63
N SER A 222 11.85 -10.71 -8.86
CA SER A 222 12.37 -11.67 -7.88
C SER A 222 11.31 -12.04 -6.83
N PHE A 223 10.60 -11.05 -6.30
CA PHE A 223 9.53 -11.27 -5.32
C PHE A 223 8.41 -12.16 -5.87
N VAL A 224 7.90 -11.86 -7.08
CA VAL A 224 6.84 -12.62 -7.73
C VAL A 224 7.27 -14.05 -8.02
N ASP A 225 8.50 -14.25 -8.48
CA ASP A 225 9.04 -15.60 -8.75
C ASP A 225 9.18 -16.41 -7.46
N ARG A 226 9.62 -15.80 -6.37
CA ARG A 226 9.69 -16.45 -5.04
C ARG A 226 8.31 -16.79 -4.50
N ALA A 227 7.34 -15.88 -4.64
CA ALA A 227 5.96 -16.07 -4.21
C ALA A 227 5.28 -17.23 -4.98
N ARG A 228 5.46 -17.30 -6.30
CA ARG A 228 4.99 -18.43 -7.13
C ARG A 228 5.59 -19.75 -6.70
N LYS A 229 6.91 -19.80 -6.46
CA LYS A 229 7.58 -20.99 -5.95
C LYS A 229 7.06 -21.41 -4.57
N ALA A 230 6.61 -20.47 -3.76
CA ALA A 230 5.97 -20.72 -2.47
C ALA A 230 4.49 -21.12 -2.58
N GLY A 231 3.91 -21.14 -3.78
CA GLY A 231 2.54 -21.57 -4.04
C GLY A 231 1.50 -20.45 -4.05
N ASP A 232 1.91 -19.19 -4.18
CA ASP A 232 0.97 -18.05 -4.28
C ASP A 232 0.33 -17.94 -5.67
N ASP A 233 -0.95 -17.59 -5.71
CA ASP A 233 -1.64 -17.06 -6.90
C ASP A 233 -1.25 -15.59 -7.08
N ILE A 234 -0.12 -15.37 -7.76
CA ILE A 234 0.45 -14.04 -7.97
C ILE A 234 0.87 -13.83 -9.42
N ARG A 235 0.54 -12.66 -9.98
CA ARG A 235 1.00 -12.24 -11.31
C ARG A 235 1.68 -10.88 -11.27
N LEU A 236 2.62 -10.70 -12.20
CA LEU A 236 3.27 -9.42 -12.48
C LEU A 236 2.74 -8.88 -13.80
N VAL A 237 2.23 -7.66 -13.78
CA VAL A 237 1.83 -6.86 -14.95
C VAL A 237 2.86 -5.75 -15.10
N MET A 238 3.43 -5.65 -16.30
CA MET A 238 4.52 -4.71 -16.59
C MET A 238 4.10 -3.78 -17.74
N PRO A 239 3.37 -2.69 -17.43
CA PRO A 239 3.03 -1.69 -18.45
C PRO A 239 4.30 -1.14 -19.09
N GLU A 240 4.36 -1.22 -20.43
CA GLU A 240 5.48 -0.71 -21.19
C GLU A 240 5.52 0.81 -21.13
N ASP A 241 6.73 1.37 -21.04
CA ASP A 241 7.01 2.82 -20.95
C ASP A 241 6.38 3.57 -19.77
N ALA A 242 5.77 2.87 -18.81
CA ALA A 242 5.23 3.48 -17.60
C ALA A 242 6.32 3.75 -16.56
N ASP A 243 6.23 4.90 -15.91
CA ASP A 243 7.08 5.26 -14.76
C ASP A 243 6.45 4.88 -13.41
N HIS A 244 7.06 5.34 -12.30
CA HIS A 244 6.63 5.02 -10.95
C HIS A 244 5.25 5.58 -10.60
N PHE A 245 4.86 6.71 -11.19
CA PHE A 245 3.62 7.43 -10.87
C PHE A 245 2.49 7.13 -11.86
N ASP A 246 2.80 6.67 -13.06
CA ASP A 246 1.79 6.30 -14.06
C ASP A 246 0.76 5.31 -13.53
N VAL A 247 1.19 4.41 -12.63
CA VAL A 247 0.33 3.36 -12.04
C VAL A 247 -0.67 3.90 -11.01
N ILE A 248 -0.54 5.16 -10.57
CA ILE A 248 -1.50 5.83 -9.68
C ILE A 248 -2.19 7.02 -10.33
N ASP A 249 -1.86 7.34 -11.59
CA ASP A 249 -2.44 8.47 -12.31
C ASP A 249 -3.66 8.04 -13.12
N PRO A 250 -4.88 8.50 -12.76
CA PRO A 250 -6.09 8.21 -13.54
C PRO A 250 -6.10 8.76 -14.97
N LYS A 251 -5.17 9.64 -15.33
CA LYS A 251 -5.01 10.18 -16.68
C LYS A 251 -3.96 9.42 -17.50
N SER A 252 -3.20 8.53 -16.86
CA SER A 252 -2.14 7.80 -17.54
C SER A 252 -2.70 6.75 -18.52
N LYS A 253 -1.91 6.40 -19.52
CA LYS A 253 -2.25 5.37 -20.51
C LYS A 253 -2.42 3.99 -19.90
N VAL A 254 -1.82 3.75 -18.72
CA VAL A 254 -1.84 2.44 -18.06
C VAL A 254 -2.96 2.30 -17.03
N TRP A 255 -3.71 3.39 -16.76
CA TRP A 255 -4.76 3.37 -15.75
C TRP A 255 -5.85 2.31 -16.00
N ALA A 256 -6.22 2.09 -17.26
CA ALA A 256 -7.17 1.03 -17.61
C ALA A 256 -6.70 -0.35 -17.11
N GLN A 257 -5.39 -0.65 -17.22
CA GLN A 257 -4.83 -1.92 -16.74
C GLN A 257 -4.92 -2.02 -15.21
N VAL A 258 -4.76 -0.89 -14.49
CA VAL A 258 -4.92 -0.85 -13.02
C VAL A 258 -6.37 -1.11 -12.62
N VAL A 259 -7.32 -0.52 -13.34
CA VAL A 259 -8.77 -0.74 -13.11
C VAL A 259 -9.16 -2.18 -13.41
N ASP A 260 -8.70 -2.74 -14.51
CA ASP A 260 -9.03 -4.11 -14.96
C ASP A 260 -8.63 -5.17 -13.92
N VAL A 261 -7.49 -4.99 -13.24
CA VAL A 261 -7.06 -5.97 -12.23
C VAL A 261 -7.93 -5.96 -10.98
N LEU A 262 -8.68 -4.90 -10.72
CA LEU A 262 -9.67 -4.87 -9.62
C LEU A 262 -10.95 -5.61 -9.99
N GLY A 263 -11.28 -5.68 -11.27
CA GLY A 263 -12.56 -6.16 -11.78
C GLY A 263 -13.69 -5.16 -11.54
N THR A 264 -14.87 -5.45 -12.07
CA THR A 264 -16.07 -4.62 -11.85
C THR A 264 -16.46 -4.59 -10.37
N PRO A 265 -16.95 -3.47 -9.86
CA PRO A 265 -17.45 -3.31 -8.49
C PRO A 265 -18.61 -4.25 -8.16
#